data_f75316a02c7eb25d3a21823e71121434
#
_entry.id   f75316a02c7eb25d3a21823e71121434
#
_cell.length_a   1.000
_cell.length_b   1.000
_cell.length_c   1.000
_cell.angle_alpha   90.00
_cell.angle_beta   90.00
_cell.angle_gamma   90.00
#
_symmetry.space_group_name_H-M   'P 1'
#
loop_
_entity.id
_entity.type
_entity.pdbx_description
1 polymer ?
#
loop_
_entity_poly.entity_id
_entity_poly.type
_entity_poly.pdbx_seq_one_letter_code
_entity_poly.pdbx_strand_id
1 'polypeptide(L)'
;MVGKYVIEQLARVPVNVDIASEFRYRNPLVGEGDLVIIISQSGETADSKAAMALAKEYGAKTLAIVNAKGSSIAREADMLIYTHAGPEIAVASTKAYMVQIAVMYLFAFQLAFAKGKITEEECKSLVSSLLEVPDKVKETLDKVKDDCQYVGSTLINADSLLYIGRGLD
;
A
#
# COMPACT_ATOMS: atom_id res chain seq x y z
N MET A 1 2.86 5.26 -3.36
CA MET A 1 3.89 6.24 -2.92
C MET A 1 4.49 5.86 -1.58
N VAL A 2 3.71 5.72 -0.47
CA VAL A 2 4.24 5.38 0.87
C VAL A 2 5.21 4.20 0.84
N GLY A 3 4.81 3.07 0.27
CA GLY A 3 5.66 1.88 0.17
C GLY A 3 7.01 2.13 -0.52
N LYS A 4 7.05 3.00 -1.55
CA LYS A 4 8.31 3.39 -2.20
C LYS A 4 9.28 3.99 -1.18
N TYR A 5 8.83 5.03 -0.47
CA TYR A 5 9.71 5.74 0.47
C TYR A 5 10.24 4.82 1.57
N VAL A 6 9.38 3.98 2.13
CA VAL A 6 9.76 3.09 3.23
C VAL A 6 10.73 2.00 2.74
N ILE A 7 10.49 1.40 1.58
CA ILE A 7 11.39 0.38 1.01
C ILE A 7 12.76 1.01 0.66
N GLU A 8 12.75 2.16 -0.02
CA GLU A 8 14.00 2.84 -0.39
C GLU A 8 14.80 3.27 0.85
N GLN A 9 14.12 3.77 1.88
CA GLN A 9 14.76 4.22 3.12
C GLN A 9 15.35 3.06 3.92
N LEU A 10 14.59 2.00 4.15
CA LEU A 10 14.99 0.91 5.05
C LEU A 10 15.78 -0.19 4.33
N ALA A 11 15.26 -0.68 3.19
CA ALA A 11 15.86 -1.79 2.47
C ALA A 11 16.92 -1.38 1.43
N ARG A 12 17.00 -0.08 1.10
CA ARG A 12 17.92 0.50 0.10
C ARG A 12 17.77 -0.16 -1.27
N VAL A 13 16.53 -0.46 -1.64
CA VAL A 13 16.13 -1.02 -2.94
C VAL A 13 15.40 0.07 -3.73
N PRO A 14 15.82 0.40 -4.96
CA PRO A 14 15.10 1.33 -5.81
C PRO A 14 13.67 0.86 -6.08
N VAL A 15 12.70 1.77 -6.01
CA VAL A 15 11.29 1.46 -6.26
C VAL A 15 10.68 2.47 -7.24
N ASN A 16 10.11 1.95 -8.31
CA ASN A 16 9.26 2.73 -9.21
C ASN A 16 7.80 2.51 -8.85
N VAL A 17 7.02 3.59 -8.86
CA VAL A 17 5.56 3.54 -8.65
C VAL A 17 4.89 3.94 -9.94
N ASP A 18 3.90 3.15 -10.34
CA ASP A 18 3.18 3.36 -11.57
C ASP A 18 1.67 3.11 -11.38
N ILE A 19 0.88 3.64 -12.30
CA ILE A 19 -0.54 3.35 -12.40
C ILE A 19 -0.69 2.21 -13.42
N ALA A 20 -1.47 1.18 -13.08
CA ALA A 20 -1.57 -0.02 -13.89
C ALA A 20 -2.03 0.26 -15.33
N SER A 21 -2.93 1.22 -15.53
CA SER A 21 -3.37 1.67 -16.86
C SER A 21 -2.24 2.26 -17.69
N GLU A 22 -1.33 3.01 -17.07
CA GLU A 22 -0.17 3.58 -17.76
C GLU A 22 0.92 2.52 -18.00
N PHE A 23 1.18 1.69 -16.99
CA PHE A 23 2.18 0.63 -17.05
C PHE A 23 1.98 -0.29 -18.27
N ARG A 24 0.74 -0.71 -18.52
CA ARG A 24 0.44 -1.65 -19.60
C ARG A 24 0.64 -1.10 -21.03
N TYR A 25 0.65 0.23 -21.19
CA TYR A 25 0.74 0.85 -22.52
C TYR A 25 2.09 1.52 -22.82
N ARG A 26 2.91 1.79 -21.82
CA ARG A 26 4.15 2.54 -21.99
C ARG A 26 5.40 1.69 -22.26
N ASN A 27 5.27 0.37 -22.51
CA ASN A 27 6.40 -0.54 -22.66
C ASN A 27 7.42 -0.42 -21.49
N PRO A 28 7.03 -0.87 -20.27
CA PRO A 28 7.80 -0.65 -19.05
C PRO A 28 9.16 -1.35 -19.07
N LEU A 29 10.17 -0.73 -18.48
CA LEU A 29 11.49 -1.32 -18.29
C LEU A 29 11.47 -2.25 -17.08
N VAL A 30 10.94 -3.45 -17.27
CA VAL A 30 10.93 -4.54 -16.27
C VAL A 30 11.37 -5.83 -16.91
N GLY A 31 11.93 -6.75 -16.13
CA GLY A 31 12.39 -8.03 -16.66
C GLY A 31 12.85 -9.01 -15.57
N GLU A 32 13.68 -9.95 -15.96
CA GLU A 32 14.26 -10.90 -15.04
C GLU A 32 15.05 -10.19 -13.92
N GLY A 33 14.82 -10.60 -12.67
CA GLY A 33 15.40 -9.98 -11.49
C GLY A 33 14.55 -8.87 -10.86
N ASP A 34 13.49 -8.42 -11.54
CA ASP A 34 12.54 -7.45 -10.98
C ASP A 34 11.38 -8.12 -10.25
N LEU A 35 10.86 -7.42 -9.25
CA LEU A 35 9.63 -7.76 -8.55
C LEU A 35 8.57 -6.69 -8.83
N VAL A 36 7.47 -7.07 -9.45
CA VAL A 36 6.31 -6.20 -9.67
C VAL A 36 5.25 -6.50 -8.62
N ILE A 37 4.96 -5.50 -7.78
CA ILE A 37 3.97 -5.60 -6.71
C ILE A 37 2.64 -5.02 -7.20
N ILE A 38 1.63 -5.87 -7.29
CA ILE A 38 0.26 -5.49 -7.70
C ILE A 38 -0.59 -5.28 -6.44
N ILE A 39 -1.08 -4.07 -6.25
CA ILE A 39 -1.93 -3.73 -5.10
C ILE A 39 -3.35 -3.50 -5.60
N SER A 40 -4.29 -4.31 -5.13
CA SER A 40 -5.71 -4.21 -5.51
C SER A 40 -6.60 -4.65 -4.34
N GLN A 41 -7.67 -3.92 -4.07
CA GLN A 41 -8.64 -4.33 -3.06
C GLN A 41 -9.44 -5.56 -3.53
N SER A 42 -10.04 -5.48 -4.71
CA SER A 42 -10.89 -6.54 -5.26
C SER A 42 -10.08 -7.69 -5.89
N GLY A 43 -8.87 -7.41 -6.39
CA GLY A 43 -8.09 -8.34 -7.18
C GLY A 43 -8.71 -8.69 -8.55
N GLU A 44 -9.68 -7.87 -9.03
CA GLU A 44 -10.37 -8.06 -10.30
C GLU A 44 -10.23 -6.87 -11.25
N THR A 45 -9.43 -5.86 -10.89
CA THR A 45 -9.23 -4.67 -11.70
C THR A 45 -8.54 -5.05 -13.01
N ALA A 46 -9.18 -4.78 -14.15
CA ALA A 46 -8.73 -5.19 -15.47
C ALA A 46 -7.31 -4.70 -15.80
N ASP A 47 -7.02 -3.41 -15.54
CA ASP A 47 -5.70 -2.85 -15.80
C ASP A 47 -4.61 -3.46 -14.92
N SER A 48 -4.90 -3.70 -13.65
CA SER A 48 -3.95 -4.35 -12.72
C SER A 48 -3.63 -5.78 -13.13
N LYS A 49 -4.65 -6.52 -13.61
CA LYS A 49 -4.48 -7.87 -14.15
C LYS A 49 -3.63 -7.86 -15.44
N ALA A 50 -3.91 -6.93 -16.35
CA ALA A 50 -3.15 -6.79 -17.58
C ALA A 50 -1.70 -6.36 -17.33
N ALA A 51 -1.47 -5.44 -16.38
CA ALA A 51 -0.13 -5.03 -15.97
C ALA A 51 0.67 -6.21 -15.36
N MET A 52 0.02 -7.05 -14.55
CA MET A 52 0.62 -8.25 -14.00
C MET A 52 1.01 -9.26 -15.11
N ALA A 53 0.11 -9.50 -16.05
CA ALA A 53 0.38 -10.41 -17.18
C ALA A 53 1.56 -9.93 -18.02
N LEU A 54 1.61 -8.64 -18.34
CA LEU A 54 2.72 -8.02 -19.07
C LEU A 54 4.06 -8.12 -18.30
N ALA A 55 4.04 -7.88 -16.98
CA ALA A 55 5.23 -8.04 -16.15
C ALA A 55 5.79 -9.48 -16.22
N LYS A 56 4.90 -10.49 -16.16
CA LYS A 56 5.28 -11.89 -16.28
C LYS A 56 5.81 -12.24 -17.68
N GLU A 57 5.21 -11.70 -18.73
CA GLU A 57 5.68 -11.86 -20.11
C GLU A 57 7.12 -11.34 -20.27
N TYR A 58 7.47 -10.27 -19.58
CA TYR A 58 8.82 -9.70 -19.56
C TYR A 58 9.79 -10.42 -18.59
N GLY A 59 9.35 -11.47 -17.90
CA GLY A 59 10.17 -12.28 -17.03
C GLY A 59 10.27 -11.80 -15.59
N ALA A 60 9.56 -10.73 -15.21
CA ALA A 60 9.53 -10.25 -13.83
C ALA A 60 8.71 -11.19 -12.93
N LYS A 61 9.10 -11.29 -11.66
CA LYS A 61 8.28 -11.94 -10.63
C LYS A 61 7.16 -11.02 -10.16
N THR A 62 6.02 -11.61 -9.80
CA THR A 62 4.84 -10.86 -9.37
C THR A 62 4.44 -11.19 -7.94
N LEU A 63 4.16 -10.15 -7.15
CA LEU A 63 3.57 -10.24 -5.82
C LEU A 63 2.23 -9.52 -5.81
N ALA A 64 1.16 -10.24 -5.53
CA ALA A 64 -0.16 -9.64 -5.34
C ALA A 64 -0.41 -9.29 -3.85
N ILE A 65 -0.86 -8.07 -3.59
CA ILE A 65 -1.39 -7.64 -2.30
C ILE A 65 -2.87 -7.35 -2.51
N VAL A 66 -3.74 -8.26 -2.08
CA VAL A 66 -5.18 -8.20 -2.35
C VAL A 66 -6.01 -8.49 -1.10
N ASN A 67 -7.25 -7.99 -1.07
CA ASN A 67 -8.16 -8.28 0.02
C ASN A 67 -9.13 -9.44 -0.30
N ALA A 68 -9.64 -9.48 -1.54
CA ALA A 68 -10.60 -10.50 -1.94
C ALA A 68 -9.91 -11.86 -2.18
N LYS A 69 -10.31 -12.86 -1.39
CA LYS A 69 -9.79 -14.23 -1.53
C LYS A 69 -10.28 -14.85 -2.84
N GLY A 70 -9.37 -15.58 -3.52
CA GLY A 70 -9.70 -16.29 -4.74
C GLY A 70 -9.93 -15.42 -5.96
N SER A 71 -9.60 -14.13 -5.90
CA SER A 71 -9.67 -13.22 -7.04
C SER A 71 -8.71 -13.63 -8.17
N SER A 72 -8.96 -13.13 -9.38
CA SER A 72 -8.14 -13.46 -10.56
C SER A 72 -6.66 -13.12 -10.34
N ILE A 73 -6.37 -11.93 -9.81
CA ILE A 73 -4.99 -11.51 -9.50
C ILE A 73 -4.36 -12.42 -8.45
N ALA A 74 -5.13 -12.81 -7.41
CA ALA A 74 -4.63 -13.71 -6.37
C ALA A 74 -4.25 -15.11 -6.89
N ARG A 75 -4.99 -15.62 -7.89
CA ARG A 75 -4.71 -16.92 -8.49
C ARG A 75 -3.55 -16.92 -9.48
N GLU A 76 -3.33 -15.78 -10.14
CA GLU A 76 -2.38 -15.67 -11.24
C GLU A 76 -1.00 -15.15 -10.82
N ALA A 77 -0.87 -14.47 -9.65
CA ALA A 77 0.40 -13.97 -9.15
C ALA A 77 1.34 -15.09 -8.70
N ASP A 78 2.66 -14.88 -8.82
CA ASP A 78 3.67 -15.84 -8.33
C ASP A 78 3.71 -15.91 -6.80
N MET A 79 3.46 -14.78 -6.15
CA MET A 79 3.41 -14.64 -4.69
C MET A 79 2.18 -13.85 -4.27
N LEU A 80 1.68 -14.10 -3.08
CA LEU A 80 0.41 -13.55 -2.63
C LEU A 80 0.44 -13.16 -1.15
N ILE A 81 -0.07 -11.97 -0.85
CA ILE A 81 -0.38 -11.51 0.50
C ILE A 81 -1.85 -11.06 0.54
N TYR A 82 -2.63 -11.64 1.46
CA TYR A 82 -3.98 -11.15 1.75
C TYR A 82 -3.94 -10.09 2.84
N THR A 83 -4.67 -8.98 2.62
CA THR A 83 -4.73 -7.87 3.59
C THR A 83 -5.63 -8.16 4.78
N HIS A 84 -6.57 -9.10 4.64
CA HIS A 84 -7.55 -9.47 5.70
C HIS A 84 -8.37 -8.28 6.25
N ALA A 85 -8.59 -7.23 5.45
CA ALA A 85 -9.39 -6.07 5.85
C ALA A 85 -10.90 -6.37 6.00
N GLY A 86 -11.33 -7.59 5.67
CA GLY A 86 -12.74 -7.95 5.63
C GLY A 86 -13.47 -7.34 4.42
N PRO A 87 -14.80 -7.49 4.32
CA PRO A 87 -15.57 -6.92 3.23
C PRO A 87 -15.48 -5.39 3.22
N GLU A 88 -15.17 -4.80 2.05
CA GLU A 88 -15.25 -3.36 1.83
C GLU A 88 -16.56 -3.07 1.09
N ILE A 89 -17.47 -2.33 1.75
CA ILE A 89 -18.80 -2.06 1.24
C ILE A 89 -18.85 -0.68 0.58
N ALA A 90 -18.00 0.25 1.03
CA ALA A 90 -17.93 1.60 0.48
C ALA A 90 -17.20 1.62 -0.86
N VAL A 91 -17.70 2.42 -1.81
CA VAL A 91 -17.01 2.70 -3.08
C VAL A 91 -15.67 3.39 -2.82
N ALA A 92 -15.68 4.40 -1.95
CA ALA A 92 -14.45 5.02 -1.46
C ALA A 92 -13.80 4.10 -0.40
N SER A 93 -12.71 3.44 -0.77
CA SER A 93 -11.99 2.53 0.11
C SER A 93 -11.40 3.29 1.30
N THR A 94 -11.68 2.82 2.51
CA THR A 94 -11.18 3.40 3.77
C THR A 94 -10.25 2.43 4.48
N LYS A 95 -10.80 1.44 5.18
CA LYS A 95 -10.01 0.46 5.94
C LYS A 95 -9.07 -0.36 5.06
N ALA A 96 -9.49 -0.72 3.84
CA ALA A 96 -8.65 -1.50 2.94
C ALA A 96 -7.37 -0.74 2.54
N TYR A 97 -7.47 0.58 2.34
CA TYR A 97 -6.30 1.44 2.07
C TYR A 97 -5.30 1.44 3.24
N MET A 98 -5.79 1.63 4.47
CA MET A 98 -4.92 1.63 5.67
C MET A 98 -4.23 0.29 5.87
N VAL A 99 -4.93 -0.82 5.66
CA VAL A 99 -4.35 -2.16 5.78
C VAL A 99 -3.34 -2.43 4.66
N GLN A 100 -3.58 -1.96 3.43
CA GLN A 100 -2.58 -2.03 2.35
C GLN A 100 -1.29 -1.29 2.71
N ILE A 101 -1.39 -0.10 3.33
CA ILE A 101 -0.23 0.63 3.85
C ILE A 101 0.50 -0.20 4.91
N ALA A 102 -0.20 -0.75 5.89
CA ALA A 102 0.40 -1.59 6.93
C ALA A 102 1.13 -2.80 6.34
N VAL A 103 0.55 -3.46 5.34
CA VAL A 103 1.21 -4.57 4.62
C VAL A 103 2.50 -4.09 3.91
N MET A 104 2.48 -2.90 3.32
CA MET A 104 3.69 -2.33 2.69
C MET A 104 4.79 -2.03 3.71
N TYR A 105 4.44 -1.56 4.91
CA TYR A 105 5.40 -1.40 6.00
C TYR A 105 6.00 -2.74 6.42
N LEU A 106 5.17 -3.75 6.68
CA LEU A 106 5.64 -5.09 7.05
C LEU A 106 6.54 -5.71 5.97
N PHE A 107 6.17 -5.55 4.70
CA PHE A 107 6.99 -5.99 3.57
C PHE A 107 8.34 -5.28 3.55
N ALA A 108 8.37 -3.95 3.76
CA ALA A 108 9.60 -3.18 3.79
C ALA A 108 10.52 -3.58 4.97
N PHE A 109 9.96 -3.83 6.16
CA PHE A 109 10.71 -4.28 7.34
C PHE A 109 11.34 -5.65 7.08
N GLN A 110 10.55 -6.59 6.57
CA GLN A 110 11.04 -7.93 6.24
C GLN A 110 12.11 -7.90 5.14
N LEU A 111 11.92 -7.09 4.11
CA LEU A 111 12.88 -6.92 3.03
C LEU A 111 14.20 -6.32 3.54
N ALA A 112 14.11 -5.29 4.39
CA ALA A 112 15.28 -4.65 4.99
C ALA A 112 16.09 -5.63 5.89
N PHE A 113 15.36 -6.41 6.70
CA PHE A 113 15.96 -7.46 7.52
C PHE A 113 16.63 -8.54 6.67
N ALA A 114 15.93 -9.08 5.66
CA ALA A 114 16.46 -10.10 4.76
C ALA A 114 17.70 -9.63 3.98
N LYS A 115 17.80 -8.32 3.70
CA LYS A 115 18.97 -7.72 3.06
C LYS A 115 20.07 -7.30 4.06
N GLY A 116 19.93 -7.59 5.34
CA GLY A 116 20.89 -7.22 6.38
C GLY A 116 21.08 -5.70 6.54
N LYS A 117 20.01 -4.92 6.25
CA LYS A 117 20.02 -3.45 6.40
C LYS A 117 19.55 -2.99 7.77
N ILE A 118 18.82 -3.83 8.47
CA ILE A 118 18.40 -3.66 9.86
C ILE A 118 18.63 -4.96 10.61
N THR A 119 18.81 -4.87 11.92
CA THR A 119 18.94 -6.03 12.82
C THR A 119 17.56 -6.66 13.11
N GLU A 120 17.57 -7.83 13.74
CA GLU A 120 16.35 -8.49 14.20
C GLU A 120 15.62 -7.64 15.27
N GLU A 121 16.38 -7.03 16.17
CA GLU A 121 15.86 -6.17 17.22
C GLU A 121 15.20 -4.91 16.65
N GLU A 122 15.83 -4.28 15.67
CA GLU A 122 15.25 -3.13 14.96
C GLU A 122 13.98 -3.53 14.22
N CYS A 123 13.96 -4.67 13.54
CA CYS A 123 12.78 -5.19 12.87
C CYS A 123 11.63 -5.42 13.87
N LYS A 124 11.90 -6.07 15.01
CA LYS A 124 10.91 -6.28 16.08
C LYS A 124 10.38 -4.96 16.63
N SER A 125 11.24 -3.98 16.85
CA SER A 125 10.85 -2.65 17.32
C SER A 125 9.91 -1.94 16.35
N LEU A 126 10.22 -1.99 15.05
CA LEU A 126 9.37 -1.41 14.01
C LEU A 126 7.99 -2.09 13.94
N VAL A 127 7.95 -3.42 14.05
CA VAL A 127 6.68 -4.17 14.11
C VAL A 127 5.88 -3.80 15.36
N SER A 128 6.53 -3.70 16.52
CA SER A 128 5.86 -3.28 17.77
C SER A 128 5.26 -1.89 17.63
N SER A 129 5.99 -0.94 17.05
CA SER A 129 5.50 0.41 16.79
C SER A 129 4.27 0.41 15.86
N LEU A 130 4.25 -0.46 14.85
CA LEU A 130 3.10 -0.61 13.96
C LEU A 130 1.87 -1.18 14.69
N LEU A 131 2.08 -2.10 15.63
CA LEU A 131 1.00 -2.68 16.45
C LEU A 131 0.36 -1.67 17.41
N GLU A 132 1.08 -0.61 17.81
CA GLU A 132 0.54 0.47 18.66
C GLU A 132 -0.32 1.49 17.88
N VAL A 133 -0.23 1.51 16.55
CA VAL A 133 -0.92 2.51 15.72
C VAL A 133 -2.43 2.56 15.95
N PRO A 134 -3.17 1.44 16.07
CA PRO A 134 -4.61 1.47 16.31
C PRO A 134 -4.99 2.25 17.57
N ASP A 135 -4.27 2.04 18.66
CA ASP A 135 -4.53 2.72 19.94
C ASP A 135 -4.19 4.21 19.83
N LYS A 136 -3.07 4.56 19.18
CA LYS A 136 -2.69 5.96 18.92
C LYS A 136 -3.70 6.68 18.02
N VAL A 137 -4.25 6.00 17.02
CA VAL A 137 -5.32 6.55 16.18
C VAL A 137 -6.57 6.84 17.02
N LYS A 138 -6.99 5.87 17.84
CA LYS A 138 -8.14 6.04 18.73
C LYS A 138 -7.96 7.23 19.66
N GLU A 139 -6.82 7.31 20.35
CA GLU A 139 -6.49 8.43 21.22
C GLU A 139 -6.51 9.78 20.48
N THR A 140 -5.97 9.81 19.26
CA THR A 140 -5.96 11.02 18.43
C THR A 140 -7.37 11.43 18.06
N LEU A 141 -8.21 10.50 17.60
CA LEU A 141 -9.61 10.78 17.25
C LEU A 141 -10.39 11.38 18.44
N ASP A 142 -10.19 10.82 19.63
CA ASP A 142 -10.83 11.33 20.86
C ASP A 142 -10.36 12.75 21.17
N LYS A 143 -9.08 13.05 21.00
CA LYS A 143 -8.50 14.37 21.28
C LYS A 143 -8.94 15.47 20.31
N VAL A 144 -9.04 15.15 19.01
CA VAL A 144 -9.30 16.16 17.96
C VAL A 144 -10.77 16.29 17.59
N LYS A 145 -11.65 15.52 18.22
CA LYS A 145 -13.07 15.46 17.85
C LYS A 145 -13.74 16.82 17.84
N ASP A 146 -13.58 17.58 18.93
CA ASP A 146 -14.23 18.90 19.08
C ASP A 146 -13.63 19.93 18.11
N ASP A 147 -12.31 19.89 17.91
CA ASP A 147 -11.62 20.76 16.95
C ASP A 147 -12.08 20.47 15.53
N CYS A 148 -12.21 19.20 15.15
CA CYS A 148 -12.73 18.80 13.84
C CYS A 148 -14.18 19.23 13.63
N GLN A 149 -15.03 19.14 14.67
CA GLN A 149 -16.42 19.61 14.60
C GLN A 149 -16.48 21.14 14.43
N TYR A 150 -15.64 21.87 15.17
CA TYR A 150 -15.54 23.32 15.03
C TYR A 150 -15.11 23.71 13.61
N VAL A 151 -14.00 23.15 13.10
CA VAL A 151 -13.54 23.43 11.74
C VAL A 151 -14.59 23.03 10.70
N GLY A 152 -15.22 21.87 10.86
CA GLY A 152 -16.30 21.43 9.96
C GLY A 152 -17.47 22.41 9.93
N SER A 153 -17.84 22.99 11.09
CA SER A 153 -18.90 23.99 11.16
C SER A 153 -18.56 25.30 10.42
N THR A 154 -17.29 25.68 10.38
CA THR A 154 -16.84 26.88 9.64
C THR A 154 -16.85 26.66 8.12
N LEU A 155 -16.79 25.40 7.68
CA LEU A 155 -16.72 25.02 6.28
C LEU A 155 -18.06 24.58 5.68
N ILE A 156 -19.15 24.64 6.43
CA ILE A 156 -20.46 24.10 6.04
C ILE A 156 -21.01 24.71 4.73
N ASN A 157 -20.61 25.92 4.39
CA ASN A 157 -21.01 26.61 3.16
C ASN A 157 -19.89 26.67 2.11
N ALA A 158 -18.80 25.92 2.28
CA ALA A 158 -17.73 25.88 1.31
C ALA A 158 -18.09 24.93 0.16
N ASP A 159 -18.00 25.43 -1.09
CA ASP A 159 -18.28 24.62 -2.29
C ASP A 159 -17.20 23.56 -2.57
N SER A 160 -15.98 23.80 -2.09
CA SER A 160 -14.85 22.88 -2.30
C SER A 160 -13.79 23.02 -1.21
N LEU A 161 -13.02 21.97 -1.02
CA LEU A 161 -11.89 21.93 -0.10
C LEU A 161 -10.69 21.28 -0.80
N LEU A 162 -9.54 21.93 -0.72
CA LEU A 162 -8.29 21.43 -1.31
C LEU A 162 -7.33 21.05 -0.19
N TYR A 163 -6.91 19.77 -0.18
CA TYR A 163 -5.84 19.29 0.67
C TYR A 163 -4.51 19.35 -0.08
N ILE A 164 -3.51 19.93 0.52
CA ILE A 164 -2.15 19.99 -0.02
C ILE A 164 -1.16 19.42 0.99
N GLY A 165 -0.17 18.69 0.50
CA GLY A 165 0.87 18.08 1.32
C GLY A 165 2.13 17.81 0.51
N ARG A 166 3.17 17.31 1.17
CA ARG A 166 4.44 16.97 0.55
C ARG A 166 5.04 15.72 1.18
N GLY A 167 5.59 14.82 0.34
CA GLY A 167 6.24 13.60 0.83
C GLY A 167 5.24 12.55 1.27
N LEU A 168 5.25 12.20 2.55
CA LEU A 168 4.32 11.25 3.17
C LEU A 168 3.15 11.96 3.89
N ASP A 169 3.13 13.28 3.88
CA ASP A 169 2.11 14.11 4.53
C ASP A 169 0.77 14.05 3.78
#